data_af61ddbc45fb2bf967731b261bad21eb
#
_entry.id   af61ddbc45fb2bf967731b261bad21eb
#
_cell.length_a   1.000
_cell.length_b   1.000
_cell.length_c   1.000
_cell.angle_alpha   90.00
_cell.angle_beta   90.00
_cell.angle_gamma   90.00
#
_symmetry.space_group_name_H-M   'P 1'
#
loop_
_entity.id
_entity.type
_entity.pdbx_description
1 polymer ?
#
loop_
_entity_poly.entity_id
_entity_poly.type
_entity_poly.pdbx_seq_one_letter_code
_entity_poly.pdbx_strand_id
1 'polypeptide(L)'
;VKKRKGGFSIQSIIMFVLMASTLITVTVMGLLLYNRFKLAMDNTAVSNTEATVESSVDRLNSDLLDIRQIFNAANYNIIQEFDISSQEFAKQFSLLYETNSDKIQSMALYGSDGNLIASEPVSVEKENVEIKSQDWYQNAENAIENIHFSMPHVQNLFQDGTYRYHRVISLSRSVDINDGDRPGSGVLLVDMKYSVVENVLKQINESSDGVYYYVCNRDGELLYHPRRAEIDRELFKEHSLKAAGYEDGVYEISSGGGKENVIVGSISYTGWKLIGVIPESVQTSNINNFRYYIFTTIIILMMLLLEGNRLISQKVSKPLREL
;
A
#
# COMPACT_ATOMS: atom_id res chain seq x y z
N VAL A 1 -73.02 -35.05 -17.83
CA VAL A 1 -72.63 -34.12 -16.76
C VAL A 1 -71.46 -33.29 -17.26
N LYS A 2 -71.77 -32.02 -17.71
CA LYS A 2 -70.76 -31.03 -18.19
C LYS A 2 -70.05 -30.45 -16.95
N LYS A 3 -68.78 -30.78 -16.71
CA LYS A 3 -67.89 -30.09 -15.74
C LYS A 3 -67.78 -28.63 -16.14
N ARG A 4 -68.43 -27.70 -15.36
CA ARG A 4 -68.18 -26.26 -15.46
C ARG A 4 -66.71 -26.01 -15.20
N LYS A 5 -65.98 -25.50 -16.20
CA LYS A 5 -64.62 -24.93 -16.01
C LYS A 5 -64.77 -23.78 -15.00
N GLY A 6 -64.24 -23.96 -13.82
CA GLY A 6 -64.21 -22.89 -12.79
C GLY A 6 -63.41 -21.69 -13.30
N GLY A 7 -64.14 -20.63 -13.72
CA GLY A 7 -63.51 -19.33 -14.00
C GLY A 7 -63.03 -18.72 -12.68
N PHE A 8 -61.85 -18.10 -12.72
CA PHE A 8 -61.33 -17.34 -11.57
C PHE A 8 -62.34 -16.25 -11.19
N SER A 9 -62.60 -16.08 -9.89
CA SER A 9 -63.42 -14.98 -9.39
C SER A 9 -62.76 -13.65 -9.77
N ILE A 10 -63.57 -12.64 -10.14
CA ILE A 10 -63.08 -11.26 -10.43
C ILE A 10 -62.15 -10.77 -9.31
N GLN A 11 -62.53 -11.08 -8.07
CA GLN A 11 -61.74 -10.77 -6.89
C GLN A 11 -60.35 -11.45 -6.88
N SER A 12 -60.25 -12.73 -7.31
CA SER A 12 -58.97 -13.45 -7.42
C SER A 12 -58.10 -12.84 -8.52
N ILE A 13 -58.69 -12.34 -9.62
CA ILE A 13 -58.00 -11.68 -10.70
C ILE A 13 -57.44 -10.34 -10.23
N ILE A 14 -58.21 -9.50 -9.56
CA ILE A 14 -57.77 -8.22 -8.99
C ILE A 14 -56.62 -8.42 -8.00
N MET A 15 -56.78 -9.37 -7.08
CA MET A 15 -55.73 -9.72 -6.11
C MET A 15 -54.42 -10.18 -6.81
N PHE A 16 -54.53 -11.03 -7.82
CA PHE A 16 -53.37 -11.49 -8.56
C PHE A 16 -52.63 -10.34 -9.31
N VAL A 17 -53.43 -9.44 -9.92
CA VAL A 17 -52.85 -8.27 -10.60
C VAL A 17 -52.17 -7.32 -9.64
N LEU A 18 -52.74 -7.06 -8.47
CA LEU A 18 -52.13 -6.25 -7.39
C LEU A 18 -50.84 -6.89 -6.87
N MET A 19 -50.88 -8.21 -6.59
CA MET A 19 -49.67 -8.92 -6.14
C MET A 19 -48.58 -8.91 -7.21
N ALA A 20 -48.93 -9.16 -8.46
CA ALA A 20 -47.97 -9.16 -9.56
C ALA A 20 -47.33 -7.76 -9.77
N SER A 21 -48.17 -6.70 -9.72
CA SER A 21 -47.67 -5.33 -9.88
C SER A 21 -46.74 -4.91 -8.74
N THR A 22 -47.10 -5.23 -7.48
CA THR A 22 -46.23 -4.93 -6.33
C THR A 22 -44.94 -5.73 -6.37
N LEU A 23 -44.98 -7.01 -6.75
CA LEU A 23 -43.80 -7.85 -6.89
C LEU A 23 -42.85 -7.27 -7.97
N ILE A 24 -43.37 -6.92 -9.13
CA ILE A 24 -42.60 -6.31 -10.21
C ILE A 24 -41.96 -4.99 -9.75
N THR A 25 -42.74 -4.12 -9.11
CA THR A 25 -42.25 -2.82 -8.62
C THR A 25 -41.10 -3.01 -7.60
N VAL A 26 -41.28 -3.91 -6.63
CA VAL A 26 -40.25 -4.18 -5.60
C VAL A 26 -39.00 -4.82 -6.21
N THR A 27 -39.18 -5.72 -7.18
CA THR A 27 -38.02 -6.34 -7.87
C THR A 27 -37.25 -5.31 -8.68
N VAL A 28 -37.94 -4.47 -9.47
CA VAL A 28 -37.29 -3.41 -10.24
C VAL A 28 -36.57 -2.41 -9.32
N MET A 29 -37.24 -1.97 -8.24
CA MET A 29 -36.62 -1.07 -7.25
C MET A 29 -35.41 -1.70 -6.58
N GLY A 30 -35.50 -2.99 -6.20
CA GLY A 30 -34.39 -3.73 -5.62
C GLY A 30 -33.16 -3.83 -6.56
N LEU A 31 -33.41 -4.08 -7.85
CA LEU A 31 -32.33 -4.12 -8.85
C LEU A 31 -31.70 -2.74 -9.06
N LEU A 32 -32.50 -1.67 -9.10
CA LEU A 32 -32.00 -0.31 -9.21
C LEU A 32 -31.16 0.09 -8.00
N LEU A 33 -31.64 -0.21 -6.80
CA LEU A 33 -30.91 0.05 -5.56
C LEU A 33 -29.62 -0.76 -5.49
N TYR A 34 -29.66 -2.03 -5.90
CA TYR A 34 -28.46 -2.87 -5.98
C TYR A 34 -27.39 -2.26 -6.89
N ASN A 35 -27.75 -1.86 -8.10
CA ASN A 35 -26.81 -1.25 -9.04
C ASN A 35 -26.25 0.10 -8.52
N ARG A 36 -27.09 0.93 -7.91
CA ARG A 36 -26.66 2.20 -7.31
C ARG A 36 -25.74 1.99 -6.13
N PHE A 37 -26.06 1.02 -5.28
CA PHE A 37 -25.24 0.69 -4.13
C PHE A 37 -23.88 0.12 -4.56
N LYS A 38 -23.85 -0.78 -5.56
CA LYS A 38 -22.61 -1.30 -6.13
C LYS A 38 -21.69 -0.16 -6.58
N LEU A 39 -22.18 0.74 -7.41
CA LEU A 39 -21.40 1.88 -7.92
C LEU A 39 -20.91 2.79 -6.77
N ALA A 40 -21.76 3.03 -5.76
CA ALA A 40 -21.37 3.83 -4.61
C ALA A 40 -20.24 3.17 -3.78
N MET A 41 -20.32 1.86 -3.57
CA MET A 41 -19.31 1.09 -2.83
C MET A 41 -17.98 1.05 -3.58
N ASP A 42 -18.00 0.79 -4.90
CA ASP A 42 -16.81 0.77 -5.74
C ASP A 42 -16.12 2.15 -5.72
N ASN A 43 -16.88 3.23 -5.91
CA ASN A 43 -16.34 4.60 -5.85
C ASN A 43 -15.78 4.94 -4.46
N THR A 44 -16.45 4.50 -3.38
CA THR A 44 -15.96 4.73 -2.01
C THR A 44 -14.68 3.96 -1.74
N ALA A 45 -14.57 2.70 -2.18
CA ALA A 45 -13.36 1.91 -2.04
C ALA A 45 -12.18 2.54 -2.78
N VAL A 46 -12.39 3.00 -4.02
CA VAL A 46 -11.37 3.70 -4.81
C VAL A 46 -10.96 5.00 -4.12
N SER A 47 -11.90 5.85 -3.73
CA SER A 47 -11.60 7.13 -3.07
C SER A 47 -10.87 6.96 -1.74
N ASN A 48 -11.26 5.98 -0.92
CA ASN A 48 -10.57 5.69 0.35
C ASN A 48 -9.15 5.17 0.11
N THR A 49 -8.96 4.30 -0.89
CA THR A 49 -7.63 3.78 -1.25
C THR A 49 -6.74 4.88 -1.80
N GLU A 50 -7.29 5.76 -2.64
CA GLU A 50 -6.58 6.93 -3.18
C GLU A 50 -6.12 7.86 -2.04
N ALA A 51 -7.01 8.22 -1.12
CA ALA A 51 -6.65 9.03 0.05
C ALA A 51 -5.59 8.35 0.94
N THR A 52 -5.65 7.02 1.09
CA THR A 52 -4.63 6.26 1.84
C THR A 52 -3.28 6.25 1.12
N VAL A 53 -3.27 6.07 -0.20
CA VAL A 53 -2.03 6.15 -1.01
C VAL A 53 -1.43 7.54 -0.89
N GLU A 54 -2.22 8.60 -1.12
CA GLU A 54 -1.75 10.00 -1.05
C GLU A 54 -1.17 10.32 0.33
N SER A 55 -1.90 10.07 1.41
CA SER A 55 -1.42 10.34 2.77
C SER A 55 -0.18 9.52 3.15
N SER A 56 -0.07 8.29 2.64
CA SER A 56 1.10 7.43 2.90
C SER A 56 2.31 7.84 2.07
N VAL A 57 2.11 8.30 0.84
CA VAL A 57 3.16 8.91 0.01
C VAL A 57 3.70 10.16 0.68
N ASP A 58 2.84 11.03 1.19
CA ASP A 58 3.25 12.25 1.91
C ASP A 58 4.07 11.92 3.16
N ARG A 59 3.65 10.90 3.91
CA ARG A 59 4.39 10.44 5.09
C ARG A 59 5.76 9.87 4.71
N LEU A 60 5.83 9.00 3.71
CA LEU A 60 7.10 8.44 3.23
C LEU A 60 8.02 9.53 2.67
N ASN A 61 7.47 10.51 1.94
CA ASN A 61 8.23 11.67 1.46
C ASN A 61 8.80 12.49 2.63
N SER A 62 8.04 12.70 3.70
CA SER A 62 8.52 13.40 4.90
C SER A 62 9.64 12.62 5.59
N ASP A 63 9.47 11.31 5.79
CA ASP A 63 10.49 10.45 6.42
C ASP A 63 11.79 10.41 5.58
N LEU A 64 11.67 10.32 4.25
CA LEU A 64 12.83 10.34 3.35
C LEU A 64 13.50 11.72 3.30
N LEU A 65 12.73 12.80 3.40
CA LEU A 65 13.29 14.15 3.49
C LEU A 65 14.11 14.32 4.76
N ASP A 66 13.64 13.83 5.91
CA ASP A 66 14.39 13.84 7.16
C ASP A 66 15.73 13.10 7.01
N ILE A 67 15.73 11.92 6.43
CA ILE A 67 16.96 11.16 6.16
C ILE A 67 17.93 11.93 5.23
N ARG A 68 17.40 12.60 4.20
CA ARG A 68 18.21 13.45 3.33
C ARG A 68 18.81 14.65 4.08
N GLN A 69 18.06 15.23 5.01
CA GLN A 69 18.57 16.34 5.84
C GLN A 69 19.72 15.85 6.73
N ILE A 70 19.61 14.65 7.33
CA ILE A 70 20.69 14.06 8.12
C ILE A 70 21.90 13.80 7.24
N PHE A 71 21.71 13.23 6.05
CA PHE A 71 22.78 13.02 5.07
C PHE A 71 23.49 14.34 4.69
N ASN A 72 22.71 15.37 4.40
CA ASN A 72 23.25 16.68 4.06
C ASN A 72 23.96 17.35 5.26
N ALA A 73 23.46 17.17 6.49
CA ALA A 73 24.12 17.65 7.70
C ALA A 73 25.48 16.96 7.90
N ALA A 74 25.55 15.63 7.70
CA ALA A 74 26.82 14.90 7.73
C ALA A 74 27.82 15.47 6.70
N ASN A 75 27.36 15.67 5.46
CA ASN A 75 28.22 16.17 4.39
C ASN A 75 28.69 17.62 4.60
N TYR A 76 27.75 18.56 4.68
CA TYR A 76 28.07 19.98 4.63
C TYR A 76 28.51 20.56 5.98
N ASN A 77 27.92 20.10 7.08
CA ASN A 77 28.18 20.70 8.39
C ASN A 77 29.26 19.95 9.20
N ILE A 78 29.65 18.73 8.73
CA ILE A 78 30.64 17.92 9.47
C ILE A 78 31.84 17.59 8.54
N ILE A 79 31.62 16.86 7.44
CA ILE A 79 32.72 16.34 6.60
C ILE A 79 33.48 17.48 5.90
N GLN A 80 32.78 18.49 5.41
CA GLN A 80 33.42 19.63 4.74
C GLN A 80 33.95 20.69 5.71
N GLU A 81 33.32 20.83 6.90
CA GLU A 81 33.67 21.87 7.86
C GLU A 81 34.88 21.50 8.74
N PHE A 82 34.93 20.25 9.21
CA PHE A 82 35.96 19.80 10.15
C PHE A 82 37.00 18.92 9.46
N ASP A 83 38.26 19.08 9.87
CA ASP A 83 39.34 18.14 9.53
C ASP A 83 38.97 16.75 10.03
N ILE A 84 38.94 15.74 9.13
CA ILE A 84 38.54 14.38 9.42
C ILE A 84 39.38 13.67 10.47
N SER A 85 40.62 14.15 10.69
CA SER A 85 41.54 13.66 11.72
C SER A 85 41.29 14.29 13.10
N SER A 86 40.41 15.31 13.17
CA SER A 86 40.18 16.08 14.38
C SER A 86 39.22 15.36 15.36
N GLN A 87 39.40 15.61 16.64
CA GLN A 87 38.49 15.10 17.69
C GLN A 87 37.08 15.73 17.55
N GLU A 88 36.99 16.97 17.05
CA GLU A 88 35.70 17.64 16.86
C GLU A 88 34.90 16.97 15.74
N PHE A 89 35.55 16.58 14.61
CA PHE A 89 34.90 15.78 13.58
C PHE A 89 34.29 14.51 14.16
N ALA A 90 35.09 13.70 14.88
CA ALA A 90 34.62 12.44 15.46
C ALA A 90 33.43 12.67 16.42
N LYS A 91 33.49 13.72 17.25
CA LYS A 91 32.43 14.06 18.17
C LYS A 91 31.13 14.48 17.46
N GLN A 92 31.22 15.35 16.44
CA GLN A 92 30.05 15.84 15.72
C GLN A 92 29.41 14.70 14.87
N PHE A 93 30.25 13.85 14.28
CA PHE A 93 29.77 12.70 13.51
C PHE A 93 29.04 11.70 14.39
N SER A 94 29.59 11.37 15.55
CA SER A 94 28.93 10.51 16.56
C SER A 94 27.65 11.13 17.09
N LEU A 95 27.64 12.42 17.43
CA LEU A 95 26.45 13.11 17.93
C LEU A 95 25.30 13.10 16.89
N LEU A 96 25.62 13.31 15.62
CA LEU A 96 24.60 13.23 14.53
C LEU A 96 23.99 11.85 14.45
N TYR A 97 24.81 10.79 14.54
CA TYR A 97 24.31 9.42 14.56
C TYR A 97 23.46 9.13 15.80
N GLU A 98 23.98 9.43 17.00
CA GLU A 98 23.26 9.16 18.25
C GLU A 98 21.88 9.81 18.30
N THR A 99 21.79 11.08 17.84
CA THR A 99 20.53 11.85 17.82
C THR A 99 19.49 11.24 16.86
N ASN A 100 19.95 10.53 15.82
CA ASN A 100 19.08 9.96 14.76
C ASN A 100 19.12 8.42 14.70
N SER A 101 19.61 7.79 15.77
CA SER A 101 19.76 6.33 15.83
C SER A 101 18.45 5.54 15.81
N ASP A 102 17.30 6.21 15.97
CA ASP A 102 15.97 5.64 15.76
C ASP A 102 15.69 5.37 14.27
N LYS A 103 16.19 6.22 13.36
CA LYS A 103 15.99 6.14 11.90
C LYS A 103 17.17 5.53 11.16
N ILE A 104 18.40 5.72 11.67
CA ILE A 104 19.65 5.31 11.03
C ILE A 104 20.23 4.08 11.71
N GLN A 105 20.68 3.12 10.91
CA GLN A 105 21.39 1.92 11.39
C GLN A 105 22.89 2.15 11.51
N SER A 106 23.48 2.81 10.52
CA SER A 106 24.90 3.14 10.49
C SER A 106 25.18 4.31 9.56
N MET A 107 26.30 5.00 9.82
CA MET A 107 26.89 6.00 8.94
C MET A 107 28.36 5.65 8.74
N ALA A 108 28.87 5.80 7.53
CA ALA A 108 30.27 5.55 7.22
C ALA A 108 30.81 6.52 6.17
N LEU A 109 32.04 6.94 6.35
CA LEU A 109 32.79 7.75 5.39
C LEU A 109 33.96 6.92 4.88
N TYR A 110 34.01 6.72 3.57
CA TYR A 110 35.09 6.03 2.88
C TYR A 110 35.90 7.00 2.06
N GLY A 111 37.22 6.83 2.01
CA GLY A 111 38.09 7.56 1.11
C GLY A 111 37.93 7.10 -0.34
N SER A 112 38.51 7.87 -1.27
CA SER A 112 38.59 7.53 -2.70
C SER A 112 39.41 6.26 -2.96
N ASP A 113 40.26 5.86 -2.02
CA ASP A 113 40.98 4.58 -2.03
C ASP A 113 40.10 3.37 -1.58
N GLY A 114 38.92 3.62 -1.07
CA GLY A 114 37.98 2.62 -0.52
C GLY A 114 38.22 2.25 0.93
N ASN A 115 39.18 2.93 1.61
CA ASN A 115 39.45 2.70 3.03
C ASN A 115 38.43 3.43 3.90
N LEU A 116 38.03 2.78 5.01
CA LEU A 116 37.13 3.38 5.99
C LEU A 116 37.87 4.50 6.74
N ILE A 117 37.31 5.71 6.70
CA ILE A 117 37.81 6.86 7.45
C ILE A 117 37.11 6.97 8.82
N ALA A 118 35.78 6.87 8.81
CA ALA A 118 34.96 6.94 10.01
C ALA A 118 33.70 6.10 9.88
N SER A 119 33.23 5.55 10.98
CA SER A 119 31.92 4.87 11.06
C SER A 119 31.25 5.10 12.39
N GLU A 120 29.90 5.23 12.35
CA GLU A 120 29.05 5.24 13.52
C GLU A 120 27.88 4.27 13.33
N PRO A 121 27.60 3.39 14.29
CA PRO A 121 28.42 3.15 15.50
C PRO A 121 29.82 2.67 15.11
N VAL A 122 30.81 2.96 15.94
CA VAL A 122 32.18 2.49 15.72
C VAL A 122 32.15 0.96 15.62
N SER A 123 32.50 0.46 14.47
CA SER A 123 32.34 -0.95 14.12
C SER A 123 33.55 -1.47 13.33
N VAL A 124 33.79 -2.75 13.44
CA VAL A 124 34.84 -3.43 12.66
C VAL A 124 34.24 -3.87 11.33
N GLU A 125 34.92 -3.54 10.23
CA GLU A 125 34.51 -4.06 8.92
C GLU A 125 34.65 -5.58 8.85
N LYS A 126 33.78 -6.21 8.07
CA LYS A 126 33.91 -7.65 7.79
C LYS A 126 35.11 -7.90 6.89
N GLU A 127 35.83 -8.96 7.19
CA GLU A 127 36.90 -9.44 6.32
C GLU A 127 36.34 -9.81 4.94
N ASN A 128 37.10 -9.52 3.88
CA ASN A 128 36.78 -9.86 2.48
C ASN A 128 35.61 -9.07 1.84
N VAL A 129 35.26 -7.90 2.34
CA VAL A 129 34.35 -6.98 1.64
C VAL A 129 35.18 -6.02 0.79
N GLU A 130 35.06 -6.14 -0.53
CA GLU A 130 35.66 -5.19 -1.46
C GLU A 130 34.73 -3.98 -1.62
N ILE A 131 35.06 -2.86 -0.98
CA ILE A 131 34.22 -1.67 -0.89
C ILE A 131 33.97 -1.07 -2.27
N LYS A 132 35.00 -0.94 -3.11
CA LYS A 132 34.89 -0.37 -4.45
C LYS A 132 34.05 -1.19 -5.42
N SER A 133 33.82 -2.46 -5.14
CA SER A 133 32.96 -3.32 -5.95
C SER A 133 31.49 -3.25 -5.54
N GLN A 134 31.17 -2.57 -4.45
CA GLN A 134 29.79 -2.42 -3.98
C GLN A 134 29.00 -1.46 -4.88
N ASP A 135 27.79 -1.82 -5.24
CA ASP A 135 26.92 -1.02 -6.12
C ASP A 135 26.70 0.40 -5.61
N TRP A 136 26.51 0.56 -4.28
CA TRP A 136 26.33 1.87 -3.67
C TRP A 136 27.56 2.77 -3.81
N TYR A 137 28.80 2.19 -3.74
CA TYR A 137 30.04 2.93 -3.92
C TYR A 137 30.22 3.35 -5.39
N GLN A 138 30.03 2.43 -6.31
CA GLN A 138 30.13 2.71 -7.76
C GLN A 138 29.10 3.74 -8.22
N ASN A 139 27.85 3.63 -7.73
CA ASN A 139 26.82 4.60 -8.05
C ASN A 139 27.18 6.00 -7.55
N ALA A 140 27.74 6.10 -6.34
CA ALA A 140 28.20 7.38 -5.79
C ALA A 140 29.35 8.00 -6.57
N GLU A 141 30.30 7.20 -7.07
CA GLU A 141 31.40 7.69 -7.90
C GLU A 141 30.96 8.11 -9.33
N ASN A 142 29.98 7.39 -9.90
CA ASN A 142 29.55 7.62 -11.29
C ASN A 142 28.59 8.81 -11.45
N ALA A 143 27.86 9.19 -10.39
CA ALA A 143 26.90 10.30 -10.44
C ALA A 143 27.00 11.17 -9.18
N ILE A 144 28.05 11.96 -9.13
CA ILE A 144 28.59 12.73 -7.99
C ILE A 144 27.53 13.65 -7.33
N GLU A 145 26.60 14.21 -8.10
CA GLU A 145 25.66 15.21 -7.57
C GLU A 145 24.42 14.61 -6.90
N ASN A 146 24.14 13.32 -7.08
CA ASN A 146 22.89 12.71 -6.63
C ASN A 146 23.10 11.79 -5.41
N ILE A 147 22.16 11.81 -4.50
CA ILE A 147 22.05 10.79 -3.46
C ILE A 147 21.39 9.56 -4.09
N HIS A 148 22.08 8.43 -4.02
CA HIS A 148 21.57 7.14 -4.51
C HIS A 148 20.91 6.36 -3.38
N PHE A 149 19.74 5.83 -3.65
CA PHE A 149 19.02 4.95 -2.72
C PHE A 149 19.11 3.50 -3.23
N SER A 150 19.60 2.60 -2.38
CA SER A 150 19.62 1.18 -2.71
C SER A 150 18.25 0.53 -2.55
N MET A 151 18.08 -0.67 -3.09
CA MET A 151 17.00 -1.56 -2.68
C MET A 151 17.24 -2.07 -1.25
N PRO A 152 16.17 -2.45 -0.51
CA PRO A 152 16.32 -3.01 0.83
C PRO A 152 17.20 -4.26 0.83
N HIS A 153 18.24 -4.26 1.63
CA HIS A 153 19.17 -5.38 1.77
C HIS A 153 19.59 -5.59 3.22
N VAL A 154 20.29 -6.68 3.48
CA VAL A 154 20.88 -6.91 4.79
C VAL A 154 22.21 -6.16 4.86
N GLN A 155 22.40 -5.36 5.91
CA GLN A 155 23.68 -4.69 6.16
C GLN A 155 24.80 -5.73 6.27
N ASN A 156 25.79 -5.65 5.38
CA ASN A 156 26.83 -6.65 5.22
C ASN A 156 28.25 -6.12 5.39
N LEU A 157 28.43 -4.82 5.68
CA LEU A 157 29.73 -4.17 5.76
C LEU A 157 30.39 -4.36 7.13
N PHE A 158 29.60 -4.25 8.21
CA PHE A 158 30.11 -4.26 9.57
C PHE A 158 29.79 -5.57 10.30
N GLN A 159 30.69 -5.93 11.22
CA GLN A 159 30.46 -7.03 12.13
C GLN A 159 29.42 -6.62 13.17
N ASP A 160 28.38 -7.42 13.33
CA ASP A 160 27.41 -7.26 14.43
C ASP A 160 27.68 -8.33 15.50
N GLY A 161 28.12 -7.89 16.68
CA GLY A 161 28.36 -8.74 17.82
C GLY A 161 27.10 -9.41 18.37
N THR A 162 25.91 -8.96 17.95
CA THR A 162 24.62 -9.55 18.35
C THR A 162 24.12 -10.63 17.39
N TYR A 163 24.82 -10.86 16.28
CA TYR A 163 24.45 -11.80 15.21
C TYR A 163 23.04 -11.55 14.63
N ARG A 164 22.55 -10.31 14.66
CA ARG A 164 21.25 -9.92 14.08
C ARG A 164 21.44 -9.43 12.66
N TYR A 165 20.48 -9.76 11.82
CA TYR A 165 20.41 -9.23 10.46
C TYR A 165 19.61 -7.93 10.48
N HIS A 166 20.28 -6.81 10.20
CA HIS A 166 19.63 -5.52 10.07
C HIS A 166 19.32 -5.26 8.60
N ARG A 167 18.04 -5.14 8.28
CA ARG A 167 17.63 -4.72 6.94
C ARG A 167 17.71 -3.19 6.85
N VAL A 168 18.36 -2.73 5.81
CA VAL A 168 18.64 -1.31 5.57
C VAL A 168 18.32 -0.92 4.14
N ILE A 169 18.20 0.38 3.94
CA ILE A 169 18.23 1.04 2.64
C ILE A 169 19.41 1.99 2.70
N SER A 170 20.41 1.79 1.86
CA SER A 170 21.63 2.59 1.87
C SER A 170 21.47 3.84 1.00
N LEU A 171 21.84 4.98 1.56
CA LEU A 171 22.00 6.24 0.86
C LEU A 171 23.49 6.47 0.67
N SER A 172 23.93 6.75 -0.55
CA SER A 172 25.33 7.01 -0.86
C SER A 172 25.49 8.19 -1.81
N ARG A 173 26.58 8.93 -1.65
CA ARG A 173 27.01 10.00 -2.56
C ARG A 173 28.50 10.28 -2.39
N SER A 174 29.17 10.68 -3.47
CA SER A 174 30.51 11.25 -3.41
C SER A 174 30.49 12.59 -2.68
N VAL A 175 31.45 12.81 -1.80
CA VAL A 175 31.57 14.01 -0.95
C VAL A 175 33.00 14.53 -0.99
N ASP A 176 33.14 15.85 -0.87
CA ASP A 176 34.43 16.48 -0.65
C ASP A 176 34.82 16.35 0.82
N ILE A 177 36.05 15.96 1.08
CA ILE A 177 36.58 15.70 2.42
C ILE A 177 37.57 16.81 2.78
N ASN A 178 37.42 17.36 3.97
CA ASN A 178 38.42 18.27 4.55
C ASN A 178 39.47 17.45 5.33
N ASP A 179 40.65 17.27 4.72
CA ASP A 179 41.83 16.59 5.30
C ASP A 179 42.93 17.62 5.59
N GLY A 180 42.60 18.71 6.26
CA GLY A 180 43.48 19.79 6.61
C GLY A 180 44.01 20.53 5.36
N ASP A 181 45.28 20.30 5.01
CA ASP A 181 45.94 21.00 3.89
C ASP A 181 45.64 20.41 2.50
N ARG A 182 44.94 19.29 2.41
CA ARG A 182 44.65 18.57 1.16
C ARG A 182 43.15 18.30 1.00
N PRO A 183 42.52 18.96 0.02
CA PRO A 183 41.14 18.56 -0.31
C PRO A 183 41.16 17.12 -0.84
N GLY A 184 40.36 16.28 -0.20
CA GLY A 184 40.17 14.89 -0.61
C GLY A 184 38.76 14.67 -1.15
N SER A 185 38.51 13.52 -1.71
CA SER A 185 37.18 13.05 -2.06
C SER A 185 36.93 11.68 -1.45
N GLY A 186 35.67 11.36 -1.19
CA GLY A 186 35.28 10.08 -0.65
C GLY A 186 33.80 9.81 -0.89
N VAL A 187 33.30 8.75 -0.28
CA VAL A 187 31.90 8.36 -0.37
C VAL A 187 31.30 8.32 1.04
N LEU A 188 30.27 9.13 1.26
CA LEU A 188 29.44 9.05 2.43
C LEU A 188 28.35 8.00 2.20
N LEU A 189 28.25 7.05 3.12
CA LEU A 189 27.21 6.04 3.20
C LEU A 189 26.39 6.25 4.47
N VAL A 190 25.06 6.25 4.32
CA VAL A 190 24.13 6.28 5.44
C VAL A 190 23.13 5.15 5.25
N ASP A 191 23.12 4.20 6.16
CA ASP A 191 22.17 3.09 6.19
C ASP A 191 20.93 3.46 6.98
N MET A 192 19.84 3.76 6.28
CA MET A 192 18.53 3.97 6.88
C MET A 192 17.93 2.63 7.31
N LYS A 193 17.35 2.56 8.48
CA LYS A 193 16.59 1.38 8.93
C LYS A 193 15.40 1.12 8.01
N TYR A 194 15.30 -0.09 7.49
CA TYR A 194 14.17 -0.51 6.66
C TYR A 194 12.81 -0.34 7.35
N SER A 195 12.78 -0.42 8.69
CA SER A 195 11.58 -0.23 9.50
C SER A 195 10.92 1.15 9.32
N VAL A 196 11.64 2.17 8.87
CA VAL A 196 11.08 3.49 8.54
C VAL A 196 9.99 3.35 7.47
N VAL A 197 10.27 2.61 6.41
CA VAL A 197 9.31 2.32 5.33
C VAL A 197 8.32 1.23 5.74
N GLU A 198 8.82 0.15 6.34
CA GLU A 198 8.04 -1.03 6.70
C GLU A 198 6.88 -0.70 7.64
N ASN A 199 7.10 0.15 8.65
CA ASN A 199 6.08 0.49 9.64
C ASN A 199 4.89 1.25 9.02
N VAL A 200 5.14 2.16 8.08
CA VAL A 200 4.07 2.86 7.36
C VAL A 200 3.21 1.85 6.59
N LEU A 201 3.86 0.95 5.86
CA LEU A 201 3.17 -0.02 5.01
C LEU A 201 2.47 -1.13 5.81
N LYS A 202 3.04 -1.56 6.93
CA LYS A 202 2.36 -2.49 7.85
C LYS A 202 1.09 -1.86 8.41
N GLN A 203 1.18 -0.62 8.90
CA GLN A 203 0.03 0.09 9.49
C GLN A 203 -1.14 0.20 8.51
N ILE A 204 -0.91 0.59 7.26
CA ILE A 204 -2.00 0.73 6.27
C ILE A 204 -2.55 -0.63 5.84
N ASN A 205 -1.72 -1.68 5.76
CA ASN A 205 -2.17 -3.03 5.41
C ASN A 205 -2.98 -3.69 6.54
N GLU A 206 -2.61 -3.46 7.81
CA GLU A 206 -3.35 -3.98 8.97
C GLU A 206 -4.72 -3.33 9.16
N SER A 207 -4.86 -2.06 8.75
CA SER A 207 -6.11 -1.31 8.86
C SER A 207 -7.04 -1.46 7.66
N SER A 208 -6.60 -2.11 6.58
CA SER A 208 -7.37 -2.24 5.35
C SER A 208 -8.15 -3.55 5.29
N ASP A 209 -9.42 -3.48 4.86
CA ASP A 209 -10.31 -4.64 4.72
C ASP A 209 -10.19 -5.25 3.32
N GLY A 210 -9.15 -6.09 3.15
CA GLY A 210 -8.90 -6.83 1.92
C GLY A 210 -8.21 -6.04 0.78
N VAL A 211 -8.10 -4.72 0.89
CA VAL A 211 -7.20 -3.89 0.06
C VAL A 211 -5.78 -4.11 0.54
N TYR A 212 -4.81 -4.14 -0.35
CA TYR A 212 -3.41 -4.24 0.06
C TYR A 212 -2.54 -3.21 -0.65
N TYR A 213 -1.42 -2.86 0.02
CA TYR A 213 -0.50 -1.82 -0.42
C TYR A 213 0.90 -2.38 -0.48
N TYR A 214 1.61 -2.07 -1.56
CA TYR A 214 3.01 -2.44 -1.73
C TYR A 214 3.82 -1.30 -2.35
N VAL A 215 5.15 -1.39 -2.23
CA VAL A 215 6.08 -0.43 -2.84
C VAL A 215 7.02 -1.18 -3.77
N CYS A 216 7.21 -0.63 -4.97
CA CYS A 216 8.20 -1.11 -5.94
C CYS A 216 9.03 0.05 -6.51
N ASN A 217 10.17 -0.30 -7.12
CA ASN A 217 10.95 0.63 -7.92
C ASN A 217 10.40 0.75 -9.35
N ARG A 218 11.07 1.55 -10.20
CA ARG A 218 10.68 1.74 -11.61
C ARG A 218 10.74 0.47 -12.45
N ASP A 219 11.58 -0.47 -12.06
CA ASP A 219 11.77 -1.76 -12.74
C ASP A 219 10.79 -2.83 -12.24
N GLY A 220 9.89 -2.47 -11.32
CA GLY A 220 8.90 -3.37 -10.74
C GLY A 220 9.45 -4.27 -9.64
N GLU A 221 10.69 -4.08 -9.18
CA GLU A 221 11.23 -4.82 -8.06
C GLU A 221 10.58 -4.37 -6.75
N LEU A 222 10.18 -5.31 -5.93
CA LEU A 222 9.43 -5.07 -4.71
C LEU A 222 10.34 -4.63 -3.55
N LEU A 223 10.12 -3.43 -3.03
CA LEU A 223 10.71 -2.98 -1.77
C LEU A 223 9.97 -3.59 -0.57
N TYR A 224 8.66 -3.51 -0.61
CA TYR A 224 7.76 -4.06 0.39
C TYR A 224 6.53 -4.67 -0.27
N HIS A 225 6.11 -5.83 0.22
CA HIS A 225 4.84 -6.44 -0.15
C HIS A 225 4.27 -7.24 1.03
N PRO A 226 2.97 -7.11 1.40
CA PRO A 226 2.41 -7.81 2.56
C PRO A 226 2.41 -9.33 2.39
N ARG A 227 2.36 -9.81 1.14
CA ARG A 227 2.40 -11.23 0.79
C ARG A 227 3.75 -11.67 0.21
N ARG A 228 4.85 -11.03 0.64
CA ARG A 228 6.19 -11.31 0.11
C ARG A 228 6.55 -12.79 0.17
N ALA A 229 6.26 -13.45 1.30
CA ALA A 229 6.55 -14.86 1.48
C ALA A 229 5.80 -15.78 0.49
N GLU A 230 4.62 -15.38 0.02
CA GLU A 230 3.86 -16.13 -0.99
C GLU A 230 4.45 -15.90 -2.38
N ILE A 231 4.90 -14.68 -2.68
CA ILE A 231 5.57 -14.34 -3.94
C ILE A 231 6.87 -15.13 -4.06
N ASP A 232 7.70 -15.15 -3.00
CA ASP A 232 8.99 -15.84 -2.97
C ASP A 232 8.83 -17.38 -3.12
N ARG A 233 7.63 -17.91 -2.79
CA ARG A 233 7.26 -19.33 -3.00
C ARG A 233 6.49 -19.59 -4.28
N GLU A 234 6.35 -18.58 -5.15
CA GLU A 234 5.57 -18.66 -6.41
C GLU A 234 4.07 -19.00 -6.23
N LEU A 235 3.53 -18.81 -5.01
CA LEU A 235 2.12 -19.05 -4.70
C LEU A 235 1.23 -17.86 -5.06
N PHE A 236 1.82 -16.67 -5.21
CA PHE A 236 1.16 -15.43 -5.61
C PHE A 236 2.03 -14.68 -6.61
N LYS A 237 1.41 -14.15 -7.66
CA LYS A 237 2.09 -13.37 -8.68
C LYS A 237 1.56 -11.94 -8.69
N GLU A 238 2.46 -10.99 -8.42
CA GLU A 238 2.14 -9.56 -8.48
C GLU A 238 2.50 -8.98 -9.85
N HIS A 239 1.71 -8.02 -10.33
CA HIS A 239 1.95 -7.32 -11.60
C HIS A 239 2.71 -6.00 -11.39
N SER A 240 3.71 -6.01 -10.50
CA SER A 240 4.46 -4.83 -10.08
C SER A 240 5.14 -4.09 -11.23
N LEU A 241 5.71 -4.80 -12.21
CA LEU A 241 6.34 -4.20 -13.39
C LEU A 241 5.33 -3.37 -14.22
N LYS A 242 4.10 -3.88 -14.39
CA LYS A 242 3.04 -3.17 -15.10
C LYS A 242 2.59 -1.93 -14.32
N ALA A 243 2.39 -2.07 -13.03
CA ALA A 243 2.00 -0.98 -12.15
C ALA A 243 3.08 0.10 -12.03
N ALA A 244 4.37 -0.29 -12.02
CA ALA A 244 5.50 0.62 -12.01
C ALA A 244 5.57 1.52 -13.26
N GLY A 245 5.04 1.05 -14.39
CA GLY A 245 4.99 1.80 -15.65
C GLY A 245 3.88 2.88 -15.72
N TYR A 246 2.94 2.90 -14.79
CA TYR A 246 1.87 3.91 -14.77
C TYR A 246 2.32 5.20 -14.08
N GLU A 247 1.75 6.33 -14.49
CA GLU A 247 1.81 7.58 -13.75
C GLU A 247 0.89 7.54 -12.51
N ASP A 248 0.91 8.62 -11.70
CA ASP A 248 0.03 8.72 -10.54
C ASP A 248 -1.44 8.76 -10.97
N GLY A 249 -2.28 7.97 -10.32
CA GLY A 249 -3.70 7.87 -10.65
C GLY A 249 -4.30 6.49 -10.41
N VAL A 250 -5.53 6.32 -10.91
CA VAL A 250 -6.34 5.11 -10.76
C VAL A 250 -6.41 4.36 -12.08
N TYR A 251 -6.15 3.06 -12.05
CA TYR A 251 -6.12 2.18 -13.21
C TYR A 251 -6.87 0.89 -12.95
N GLU A 252 -7.46 0.32 -14.00
CA GLU A 252 -8.04 -1.03 -13.97
C GLU A 252 -7.06 -2.00 -14.65
N ILE A 253 -6.63 -3.03 -13.93
CA ILE A 253 -5.74 -4.08 -14.45
C ILE A 253 -6.51 -5.39 -14.49
N SER A 254 -6.48 -6.07 -15.64
CA SER A 254 -6.97 -7.45 -15.75
C SER A 254 -5.85 -8.39 -15.32
N SER A 255 -6.07 -9.12 -14.22
CA SER A 255 -5.23 -10.19 -13.70
C SER A 255 -5.87 -11.55 -13.97
N GLY A 256 -5.12 -12.64 -13.85
CA GLY A 256 -5.66 -13.99 -13.98
C GLY A 256 -6.76 -14.36 -12.98
N GLY A 257 -7.01 -13.52 -11.98
CA GLY A 257 -8.06 -13.65 -10.97
C GLY A 257 -9.27 -12.73 -11.17
N GLY A 258 -9.28 -11.88 -12.21
CA GLY A 258 -10.37 -10.92 -12.46
C GLY A 258 -9.88 -9.50 -12.77
N LYS A 259 -10.75 -8.51 -12.53
CA LYS A 259 -10.42 -7.08 -12.69
C LYS A 259 -10.07 -6.49 -11.33
N GLU A 260 -8.94 -5.82 -11.26
CA GLU A 260 -8.45 -5.17 -10.06
C GLU A 260 -8.31 -3.66 -10.31
N ASN A 261 -8.70 -2.84 -9.35
CA ASN A 261 -8.39 -1.42 -9.38
C ASN A 261 -7.06 -1.20 -8.68
N VAL A 262 -6.17 -0.48 -9.34
CA VAL A 262 -4.82 -0.18 -8.89
C VAL A 262 -4.66 1.34 -8.80
N ILE A 263 -4.26 1.83 -7.65
CA ILE A 263 -3.99 3.23 -7.37
C ILE A 263 -2.49 3.40 -7.22
N VAL A 264 -1.90 4.30 -8.00
CA VAL A 264 -0.46 4.55 -8.05
C VAL A 264 -0.15 5.93 -7.51
N GLY A 265 0.82 6.01 -6.59
CA GLY A 265 1.38 7.26 -6.09
C GLY A 265 2.91 7.20 -6.09
N SER A 266 3.55 8.22 -6.66
CA SER A 266 5.01 8.31 -6.77
C SER A 266 5.64 8.86 -5.50
N ILE A 267 6.67 8.18 -4.99
CA ILE A 267 7.49 8.62 -3.86
C ILE A 267 8.63 9.47 -4.39
N SER A 268 8.71 10.71 -3.92
CA SER A 268 9.71 11.68 -4.36
C SER A 268 11.13 11.21 -4.05
N TYR A 269 12.11 11.71 -4.81
CA TYR A 269 13.55 11.48 -4.66
C TYR A 269 14.07 10.08 -4.99
N THR A 270 13.27 9.03 -4.83
CA THR A 270 13.69 7.64 -5.00
C THR A 270 13.24 7.05 -6.33
N GLY A 271 12.17 7.60 -6.90
CA GLY A 271 11.48 7.03 -8.05
C GLY A 271 10.69 5.76 -7.71
N TRP A 272 10.50 5.47 -6.43
CA TRP A 272 9.63 4.38 -5.97
C TRP A 272 8.17 4.75 -6.14
N LYS A 273 7.32 3.74 -6.18
CA LYS A 273 5.88 3.88 -6.28
C LYS A 273 5.19 3.09 -5.18
N LEU A 274 4.28 3.77 -4.48
CA LEU A 274 3.33 3.14 -3.59
C LEU A 274 2.08 2.77 -4.39
N ILE A 275 1.69 1.53 -4.31
CA ILE A 275 0.59 0.97 -5.09
C ILE A 275 -0.44 0.37 -4.14
N GLY A 276 -1.67 0.87 -4.22
CA GLY A 276 -2.84 0.30 -3.55
C GLY A 276 -3.63 -0.56 -4.52
N VAL A 277 -3.93 -1.79 -4.15
CA VAL A 277 -4.68 -2.74 -4.98
C VAL A 277 -6.00 -3.09 -4.31
N ILE A 278 -7.09 -2.93 -5.06
CA ILE A 278 -8.44 -3.34 -4.66
C ILE A 278 -8.81 -4.57 -5.48
N PRO A 279 -8.69 -5.80 -4.91
CA PRO A 279 -9.05 -7.03 -5.61
C PRO A 279 -10.55 -7.10 -5.90
N GLU A 280 -10.93 -7.78 -6.99
CA GLU A 280 -12.34 -8.02 -7.33
C GLU A 280 -13.12 -8.72 -6.19
N SER A 281 -12.45 -9.58 -5.43
CA SER A 281 -13.05 -10.28 -4.29
C SER A 281 -13.55 -9.33 -3.20
N VAL A 282 -12.88 -8.22 -2.96
CA VAL A 282 -13.28 -7.20 -1.97
C VAL A 282 -14.51 -6.45 -2.48
N GLN A 283 -14.54 -6.09 -3.76
CA GLN A 283 -15.67 -5.43 -4.40
C GLN A 283 -16.91 -6.33 -4.35
N THR A 284 -16.76 -7.64 -4.55
CA THR A 284 -17.90 -8.58 -4.60
C THR A 284 -18.40 -9.03 -3.23
N SER A 285 -17.54 -9.10 -2.22
CA SER A 285 -17.90 -9.62 -0.87
C SER A 285 -18.93 -8.72 -0.16
N ASN A 286 -18.73 -7.42 -0.14
CA ASN A 286 -19.66 -6.46 0.45
C ASN A 286 -21.00 -6.42 -0.31
N ILE A 287 -20.97 -6.62 -1.61
CA ILE A 287 -22.15 -6.66 -2.48
C ILE A 287 -22.97 -7.92 -2.25
N ASN A 288 -22.35 -9.08 -2.00
CA ASN A 288 -23.06 -10.33 -1.72
C ASN A 288 -23.90 -10.24 -0.45
N ASN A 289 -23.39 -9.62 0.60
CA ASN A 289 -24.16 -9.37 1.82
C ASN A 289 -25.37 -8.47 1.55
N PHE A 290 -25.18 -7.39 0.76
CA PHE A 290 -26.28 -6.50 0.40
C PHE A 290 -27.34 -7.20 -0.47
N ARG A 291 -26.93 -8.06 -1.40
CA ARG A 291 -27.85 -8.89 -2.19
C ARG A 291 -28.70 -9.79 -1.30
N TYR A 292 -28.11 -10.39 -0.27
CA TYR A 292 -28.84 -11.20 0.71
C TYR A 292 -29.90 -10.40 1.46
N TYR A 293 -29.59 -9.17 1.90
CA TYR A 293 -30.56 -8.28 2.54
C TYR A 293 -31.73 -7.91 1.61
N ILE A 294 -31.46 -7.63 0.33
CA ILE A 294 -32.53 -7.37 -0.64
C ILE A 294 -33.45 -8.57 -0.78
N PHE A 295 -32.92 -9.78 -0.94
CA PHE A 295 -33.71 -10.99 -1.07
C PHE A 295 -34.56 -11.27 0.17
N THR A 296 -34.00 -11.13 1.36
CA THR A 296 -34.74 -11.32 2.62
C THR A 296 -35.86 -10.28 2.76
N THR A 297 -35.61 -9.03 2.40
CA THR A 297 -36.64 -7.97 2.42
C THR A 297 -37.77 -8.27 1.46
N ILE A 298 -37.47 -8.74 0.24
CA ILE A 298 -38.49 -9.15 -0.76
C ILE A 298 -39.33 -10.29 -0.20
N ILE A 299 -38.74 -11.30 0.42
CA ILE A 299 -39.45 -12.45 1.01
C ILE A 299 -40.39 -11.97 2.15
N ILE A 300 -39.91 -11.11 3.05
CA ILE A 300 -40.71 -10.55 4.14
C ILE A 300 -41.90 -9.76 3.59
N LEU A 301 -41.66 -8.92 2.59
CA LEU A 301 -42.72 -8.13 1.94
C LEU A 301 -43.77 -9.02 1.27
N MET A 302 -43.33 -10.10 0.60
CA MET A 302 -44.24 -11.11 0.02
C MET A 302 -45.11 -11.76 1.09
N MET A 303 -44.55 -12.15 2.23
CA MET A 303 -45.34 -12.72 3.35
C MET A 303 -46.36 -11.73 3.88
N LEU A 304 -45.98 -10.46 4.07
CA LEU A 304 -46.90 -9.40 4.50
C LEU A 304 -48.04 -9.16 3.50
N LEU A 305 -47.76 -9.19 2.21
CA LEU A 305 -48.77 -9.06 1.15
C LEU A 305 -49.73 -10.27 1.16
N LEU A 306 -49.26 -11.48 1.37
CA LEU A 306 -50.08 -12.67 1.45
C LEU A 306 -51.03 -12.63 2.68
N GLU A 307 -50.52 -12.25 3.84
CA GLU A 307 -51.35 -12.09 5.04
C GLU A 307 -52.33 -10.93 4.94
N GLY A 308 -51.93 -9.80 4.38
CA GLY A 308 -52.81 -8.66 4.08
C GLY A 308 -53.97 -9.07 3.16
N ASN A 309 -53.69 -9.81 2.10
CA ASN A 309 -54.67 -10.34 1.16
C ASN A 309 -55.65 -11.31 1.85
N ARG A 310 -55.14 -12.17 2.74
CA ARG A 310 -55.97 -13.09 3.54
C ARG A 310 -56.96 -12.34 4.44
N LEU A 311 -56.49 -11.28 5.12
CA LEU A 311 -57.31 -10.45 6.00
C LEU A 311 -58.41 -9.69 5.23
N ILE A 312 -58.05 -9.10 4.07
CA ILE A 312 -58.99 -8.39 3.18
C ILE A 312 -60.04 -9.37 2.64
N SER A 313 -59.63 -10.56 2.21
CA SER A 313 -60.55 -11.60 1.73
C SER A 313 -61.53 -12.04 2.83
N GLN A 314 -61.07 -12.18 4.04
CA GLN A 314 -61.93 -12.60 5.17
C GLN A 314 -62.92 -11.50 5.63
N LYS A 315 -62.47 -10.23 5.70
CA LYS A 315 -63.27 -9.14 6.25
C LYS A 315 -64.18 -8.43 5.23
N VAL A 316 -63.80 -8.40 3.94
CA VAL A 316 -64.53 -7.65 2.93
C VAL A 316 -65.35 -8.57 2.02
N SER A 317 -64.85 -9.71 1.63
CA SER A 317 -65.46 -10.53 0.60
C SER A 317 -66.45 -11.58 1.12
N LYS A 318 -66.31 -12.05 2.37
CA LYS A 318 -67.32 -12.99 2.97
C LYS A 318 -68.66 -12.31 3.22
N PRO A 319 -68.74 -11.09 3.80
CA PRO A 319 -70.03 -10.43 4.05
C PRO A 319 -70.78 -10.04 2.79
N LEU A 320 -70.05 -9.71 1.68
CA LEU A 320 -70.65 -9.36 0.40
C LEU A 320 -71.20 -10.56 -0.39
N ARG A 321 -70.91 -11.78 0.04
CA ARG A 321 -71.36 -13.02 -0.58
C ARG A 321 -72.65 -13.58 0.11
N GLU A 322 -72.95 -13.06 1.28
CA GLU A 322 -74.12 -13.41 2.08
C GLU A 322 -75.26 -12.40 1.96
N LEU A 323 -75.09 -11.33 1.19
CA LEU A 323 -76.10 -10.39 0.65
C LEU A 323 -76.52 -10.81 -0.77
#